data_c24926913c5e1034ba834086743dcc0e
#
_entry.id   c24926913c5e1034ba834086743dcc0e
#
_cell.length_a   1.000
_cell.length_b   1.000
_cell.length_c   1.000
_cell.angle_alpha   90.00
_cell.angle_beta   90.00
_cell.angle_gamma   90.00
#
_symmetry.space_group_name_H-M   'P 1'
#
loop_
_entity.id
_entity.type
_entity.pdbx_description
1 polymer ?
#
loop_
_entity_poly.entity_id
_entity_poly.type
_entity_poly.pdbx_seq_one_letter_code
_entity_poly.pdbx_strand_id
1 'polypeptide(L)'
;MIELEKKIAQKTLDILKTSSWSEMSLDKALKNNKNKKINIKSKLDLLKNINRYVDDTLVNKIRSIENSSTKDMLFEALMARFDILELNRKSFLEIYKTFKKKPQYFINLLPSFLESMIVTAELSNYNVNGLKGAVRLKGLMLIYFITFFQWMDDKSSSLEKTMTALDKNLDQAEKFGKLFL
;
A
#
# COMPACT_ATOMS: atom_id res chain seq x y z
N MET A 1 6.24 6.78 11.91
CA MET A 1 5.27 5.92 12.66
C MET A 1 5.81 5.61 14.05
N ILE A 2 4.96 5.55 15.08
CA ILE A 2 5.37 5.21 16.46
C ILE A 2 5.63 3.70 16.56
N GLU A 3 6.67 3.30 17.29
CA GLU A 3 7.10 1.89 17.42
C GLU A 3 5.94 0.95 17.89
N LEU A 4 5.09 1.44 18.77
CA LEU A 4 3.94 0.67 19.24
C LEU A 4 2.90 0.42 18.13
N GLU A 5 2.65 1.41 17.27
CA GLU A 5 1.73 1.28 16.14
C GLU A 5 2.27 0.28 15.10
N LYS A 6 3.60 0.25 14.89
CA LYS A 6 4.26 -0.77 14.06
C LYS A 6 4.00 -2.18 14.59
N LYS A 7 4.24 -2.39 15.88
CA LYS A 7 4.01 -3.69 16.55
C LYS A 7 2.55 -4.13 16.43
N ILE A 8 1.59 -3.21 16.54
CA ILE A 8 0.17 -3.51 16.38
C ILE A 8 -0.16 -3.89 14.94
N ALA A 9 0.39 -3.16 13.95
CA ALA A 9 0.19 -3.48 12.54
C ALA A 9 0.73 -4.87 12.22
N GLN A 10 1.97 -5.16 12.61
CA GLN A 10 2.60 -6.45 12.38
C GLN A 10 1.83 -7.59 13.04
N LYS A 11 1.46 -7.43 14.31
CA LYS A 11 0.66 -8.41 15.02
C LYS A 11 -0.71 -8.63 14.35
N THR A 12 -1.35 -7.57 13.86
CA THR A 12 -2.62 -7.69 13.13
C THR A 12 -2.44 -8.49 11.85
N LEU A 13 -1.38 -8.23 11.09
CA LEU A 13 -1.04 -9.01 9.90
C LEU A 13 -0.74 -10.48 10.26
N ASP A 14 0.00 -10.75 11.34
CA ASP A 14 0.30 -12.13 11.76
C ASP A 14 -0.97 -12.91 12.15
N ILE A 15 -1.91 -12.29 12.85
CA ILE A 15 -3.20 -12.92 13.18
C ILE A 15 -3.98 -13.23 11.88
N LEU A 16 -3.96 -12.35 10.88
CA LEU A 16 -4.66 -12.53 9.61
C LEU A 16 -4.05 -13.61 8.69
N LYS A 17 -2.86 -14.11 8.99
CA LYS A 17 -2.29 -15.28 8.29
C LYS A 17 -3.09 -16.56 8.52
N THR A 18 -3.78 -16.65 9.68
CA THR A 18 -4.50 -17.86 10.11
C THR A 18 -5.96 -17.63 10.49
N SER A 19 -6.40 -16.38 10.60
CA SER A 19 -7.76 -15.99 11.00
C SER A 19 -8.39 -15.06 9.99
N SER A 20 -9.72 -15.05 9.92
CA SER A 20 -10.46 -14.13 9.07
C SER A 20 -10.54 -12.72 9.68
N TRP A 21 -10.77 -11.71 8.83
CA TRP A 21 -11.03 -10.34 9.29
C TRP A 21 -12.30 -10.24 10.16
N SER A 22 -13.29 -11.10 9.93
CA SER A 22 -14.50 -11.14 10.76
C SER A 22 -14.20 -11.50 12.21
N GLU A 23 -13.26 -12.41 12.43
CA GLU A 23 -12.83 -12.89 13.76
C GLU A 23 -11.82 -11.95 14.44
N MET A 24 -11.27 -10.99 13.68
CA MET A 24 -10.38 -9.96 14.22
C MET A 24 -11.17 -9.04 15.14
N SER A 25 -10.64 -8.79 16.34
CA SER A 25 -11.14 -7.78 17.27
C SER A 25 -10.03 -6.80 17.67
N LEU A 26 -10.41 -5.61 18.13
CA LEU A 26 -9.47 -4.64 18.70
C LEU A 26 -8.71 -5.25 19.88
N ASP A 27 -9.39 -6.04 20.72
CA ASP A 27 -8.77 -6.68 21.87
C ASP A 27 -7.66 -7.64 21.49
N LYS A 28 -7.85 -8.43 20.41
CA LYS A 28 -6.82 -9.32 19.88
C LYS A 28 -5.61 -8.53 19.35
N ALA A 29 -5.85 -7.43 18.63
CA ALA A 29 -4.80 -6.59 18.09
C ALA A 29 -4.03 -5.81 19.17
N LEU A 30 -4.76 -5.21 20.13
CA LEU A 30 -4.23 -4.33 21.17
C LEU A 30 -3.79 -5.04 22.45
N LYS A 31 -3.86 -6.38 22.53
CA LYS A 31 -3.57 -7.18 23.74
C LYS A 31 -2.34 -6.61 24.49
N ASN A 32 -2.53 -6.28 25.78
CA ASN A 32 -1.54 -5.66 26.69
C ASN A 32 -1.19 -4.19 26.41
N ASN A 33 -1.82 -3.51 25.44
CA ASN A 33 -1.52 -2.12 25.08
C ASN A 33 -2.73 -1.18 25.24
N LYS A 34 -3.83 -1.62 25.87
CA LYS A 34 -5.08 -0.85 26.01
C LYS A 34 -4.90 0.49 26.75
N ASN A 35 -3.91 0.58 27.65
CA ASN A 35 -3.69 1.74 28.52
C ASN A 35 -2.67 2.74 27.93
N LYS A 36 -2.14 2.50 26.72
CA LYS A 36 -1.22 3.43 26.08
C LYS A 36 -1.97 4.39 25.18
N LYS A 37 -1.51 5.64 25.05
CA LYS A 37 -2.07 6.62 24.11
C LYS A 37 -1.90 6.13 22.66
N ILE A 38 -2.88 5.37 22.17
CA ILE A 38 -2.92 4.83 20.81
C ILE A 38 -4.18 5.36 20.15
N ASN A 39 -4.06 5.88 18.94
CA ASN A 39 -5.20 6.41 18.19
C ASN A 39 -5.89 5.34 17.31
N ILE A 40 -5.96 4.09 17.80
CA ILE A 40 -6.62 2.95 17.14
C ILE A 40 -7.86 2.58 17.96
N LYS A 41 -9.03 3.05 17.51
CA LYS A 41 -10.31 2.91 18.22
C LYS A 41 -11.31 2.01 17.50
N SER A 42 -11.06 1.69 16.24
CA SER A 42 -11.95 0.90 15.38
C SER A 42 -11.19 -0.10 14.53
N LYS A 43 -11.90 -1.07 13.93
CA LYS A 43 -11.32 -1.96 12.91
C LYS A 43 -10.82 -1.20 11.68
N LEU A 44 -11.45 -0.09 11.33
CA LEU A 44 -10.98 0.78 10.25
C LEU A 44 -9.63 1.41 10.59
N ASP A 45 -9.43 1.81 11.86
CA ASP A 45 -8.14 2.35 12.28
C ASP A 45 -7.03 1.30 12.24
N LEU A 46 -7.34 0.02 12.48
CA LEU A 46 -6.39 -1.07 12.27
C LEU A 46 -5.97 -1.17 10.80
N LEU A 47 -6.90 -1.05 9.84
CA LEU A 47 -6.58 -1.05 8.42
C LEU A 47 -5.74 0.17 8.02
N LYS A 48 -6.08 1.35 8.51
CA LYS A 48 -5.27 2.56 8.30
C LYS A 48 -3.87 2.41 8.90
N ASN A 49 -3.78 1.77 10.07
CA ASN A 49 -2.51 1.51 10.74
C ASN A 49 -1.64 0.53 9.93
N ILE A 50 -2.23 -0.52 9.35
CA ILE A 50 -1.52 -1.44 8.45
C ILE A 50 -1.01 -0.69 7.21
N ASN A 51 -1.84 0.18 6.60
CA ASN A 51 -1.42 0.95 5.44
C ASN A 51 -0.23 1.87 5.77
N ARG A 52 -0.27 2.59 6.90
CA ARG A 52 0.86 3.41 7.39
C ARG A 52 2.11 2.58 7.69
N TYR A 53 1.95 1.36 8.19
CA TYR A 53 3.06 0.43 8.40
C TYR A 53 3.76 0.08 7.08
N VAL A 54 2.98 -0.17 6.02
CA VAL A 54 3.54 -0.40 4.68
C VAL A 54 4.31 0.83 4.20
N ASP A 55 3.74 2.03 4.35
CA ASP A 55 4.39 3.30 3.95
C ASP A 55 5.69 3.54 4.72
N ASP A 56 5.69 3.35 6.04
CA ASP A 56 6.87 3.52 6.88
C ASP A 56 7.97 2.51 6.54
N THR A 57 7.59 1.28 6.23
CA THR A 57 8.52 0.24 5.78
C THR A 57 9.10 0.58 4.42
N LEU A 58 8.28 1.09 3.50
CA LEU A 58 8.69 1.55 2.17
C LEU A 58 9.71 2.69 2.26
N VAL A 59 9.42 3.73 3.05
CA VAL A 59 10.33 4.87 3.26
C VAL A 59 11.71 4.40 3.74
N ASN A 60 11.75 3.43 4.66
CA ASN A 60 13.01 2.91 5.17
C ASN A 60 13.77 2.07 4.13
N LYS A 61 13.04 1.34 3.27
CA LYS A 61 13.64 0.49 2.21
C LYS A 61 14.22 1.34 1.08
N ILE A 62 13.55 2.40 0.66
CA ILE A 62 13.94 3.22 -0.51
C ILE A 62 15.05 4.24 -0.21
N ARG A 63 15.29 4.62 1.03
CA ARG A 63 16.38 5.56 1.40
C ARG A 63 17.77 5.15 0.92
N SER A 64 17.95 3.92 0.49
CA SER A 64 19.23 3.36 0.02
C SER A 64 19.32 3.22 -1.50
N ILE A 65 18.34 3.69 -2.28
CA ILE A 65 18.33 3.55 -3.75
C ILE A 65 18.99 4.78 -4.40
N GLU A 66 19.86 4.55 -5.39
CA GLU A 66 20.48 5.61 -6.18
C GLU A 66 19.44 6.36 -7.03
N ASN A 67 19.65 7.68 -7.22
CA ASN A 67 18.77 8.49 -8.05
C ASN A 67 18.88 8.08 -9.53
N SER A 68 17.76 7.68 -10.10
CA SER A 68 17.56 7.32 -11.50
C SER A 68 16.47 8.19 -12.14
N SER A 69 15.92 7.83 -13.28
CA SER A 69 14.79 8.55 -13.85
C SER A 69 13.56 8.49 -12.92
N THR A 70 12.70 9.50 -12.97
CA THR A 70 11.45 9.53 -12.17
C THR A 70 10.59 8.27 -12.40
N LYS A 71 10.55 7.77 -13.64
CA LYS A 71 9.84 6.55 -14.00
C LYS A 71 10.45 5.32 -13.32
N ASP A 72 11.78 5.18 -13.37
CA ASP A 72 12.47 4.05 -12.74
C ASP A 72 12.31 4.10 -11.24
N MET A 73 12.40 5.29 -10.62
CA MET A 73 12.15 5.45 -9.18
C MET A 73 10.70 5.12 -8.80
N LEU A 74 9.70 5.48 -9.63
CA LEU A 74 8.31 5.06 -9.42
C LEU A 74 8.15 3.54 -9.52
N PHE A 75 8.80 2.92 -10.51
CA PHE A 75 8.80 1.47 -10.67
C PHE A 75 9.39 0.78 -9.44
N GLU A 76 10.57 1.21 -9.00
CA GLU A 76 11.25 0.66 -7.82
C GLU A 76 10.43 0.86 -6.54
N ALA A 77 9.86 2.06 -6.35
CA ALA A 77 9.03 2.35 -5.18
C ALA A 77 7.77 1.48 -5.11
N LEU A 78 7.09 1.30 -6.26
CA LEU A 78 5.89 0.46 -6.32
C LEU A 78 6.24 -1.03 -6.21
N MET A 79 7.34 -1.50 -6.83
CA MET A 79 7.80 -2.88 -6.64
C MET A 79 8.20 -3.16 -5.20
N ALA A 80 8.95 -2.26 -4.57
CA ALA A 80 9.28 -2.39 -3.14
C ALA A 80 8.01 -2.46 -2.26
N ARG A 81 6.95 -1.74 -2.63
CA ARG A 81 5.66 -1.83 -1.95
C ARG A 81 5.02 -3.21 -2.14
N PHE A 82 5.04 -3.78 -3.35
CA PHE A 82 4.54 -5.15 -3.60
C PHE A 82 5.36 -6.21 -2.87
N ASP A 83 6.69 -6.06 -2.76
CA ASP A 83 7.52 -6.94 -1.93
C ASP A 83 7.07 -6.93 -0.45
N ILE A 84 6.74 -5.75 0.09
CA ILE A 84 6.24 -5.62 1.46
C ILE A 84 4.89 -6.34 1.61
N LEU A 85 4.00 -6.22 0.63
CA LEU A 85 2.74 -6.96 0.62
C LEU A 85 2.98 -8.47 0.55
N GLU A 86 3.96 -8.91 -0.26
CA GLU A 86 4.28 -10.32 -0.44
C GLU A 86 4.72 -11.00 0.85
N LEU A 87 5.52 -10.33 1.69
CA LEU A 87 5.91 -10.84 3.01
C LEU A 87 4.72 -11.22 3.91
N ASN A 88 3.56 -10.61 3.67
CA ASN A 88 2.33 -10.86 4.40
C ASN A 88 1.16 -11.19 3.46
N ARG A 89 1.43 -11.84 2.33
CA ARG A 89 0.48 -12.09 1.25
C ARG A 89 -0.87 -12.62 1.74
N LYS A 90 -0.88 -13.65 2.59
CA LYS A 90 -2.13 -14.24 3.12
C LYS A 90 -3.00 -13.20 3.82
N SER A 91 -2.39 -12.33 4.60
CA SER A 91 -3.08 -11.28 5.37
C SER A 91 -3.68 -10.21 4.45
N PHE A 92 -2.96 -9.77 3.42
CA PHE A 92 -3.47 -8.80 2.45
C PHE A 92 -4.57 -9.38 1.56
N LEU A 93 -4.48 -10.65 1.18
CA LEU A 93 -5.56 -11.34 0.47
C LEU A 93 -6.82 -11.47 1.34
N GLU A 94 -6.68 -11.69 2.65
CA GLU A 94 -7.81 -11.72 3.58
C GLU A 94 -8.45 -10.33 3.76
N ILE A 95 -7.65 -9.26 3.82
CA ILE A 95 -8.14 -7.88 3.81
C ILE A 95 -8.92 -7.59 2.52
N TYR A 96 -8.38 -8.00 1.36
CA TYR A 96 -9.07 -7.84 0.07
C TYR A 96 -10.41 -8.59 0.02
N LYS A 97 -10.48 -9.82 0.51
CA LYS A 97 -11.77 -10.55 0.65
C LYS A 97 -12.78 -9.78 1.47
N THR A 98 -12.31 -9.05 2.47
CA THR A 98 -13.17 -8.19 3.31
C THR A 98 -13.72 -7.03 2.50
N PHE A 99 -12.92 -6.41 1.64
CA PHE A 99 -13.38 -5.32 0.76
C PHE A 99 -14.45 -5.79 -0.22
N LYS A 100 -14.34 -7.02 -0.76
CA LYS A 100 -15.39 -7.62 -1.59
C LYS A 100 -16.70 -7.80 -0.83
N LYS A 101 -16.64 -8.24 0.44
CA LYS A 101 -17.83 -8.47 1.27
C LYS A 101 -18.44 -7.19 1.83
N LYS A 102 -17.60 -6.19 2.12
CA LYS A 102 -17.98 -4.91 2.76
C LYS A 102 -17.24 -3.75 2.06
N PRO A 103 -17.73 -3.30 0.88
CA PRO A 103 -17.05 -2.26 0.08
C PRO A 103 -16.82 -0.95 0.83
N GLN A 104 -17.65 -0.64 1.83
CA GLN A 104 -17.50 0.55 2.66
C GLN A 104 -16.13 0.63 3.36
N TYR A 105 -15.50 -0.49 3.70
CA TYR A 105 -14.14 -0.46 4.25
C TYR A 105 -13.13 0.07 3.23
N PHE A 106 -13.24 -0.38 1.98
CA PHE A 106 -12.39 0.12 0.89
C PHE A 106 -12.61 1.61 0.64
N ILE A 107 -13.89 2.05 0.52
CA ILE A 107 -14.23 3.46 0.31
C ILE A 107 -13.67 4.33 1.44
N ASN A 108 -13.81 3.91 2.69
CA ASN A 108 -13.30 4.65 3.85
C ASN A 108 -11.77 4.66 3.95
N LEU A 109 -11.07 3.78 3.22
CA LEU A 109 -9.61 3.74 3.12
C LEU A 109 -9.06 4.53 1.93
N LEU A 110 -9.87 4.94 0.96
CA LEU A 110 -9.39 5.69 -0.20
C LEU A 110 -8.54 6.92 0.15
N PRO A 111 -8.89 7.75 1.16
CA PRO A 111 -8.01 8.85 1.58
C PRO A 111 -6.63 8.36 2.03
N SER A 112 -6.59 7.25 2.79
CA SER A 112 -5.32 6.67 3.26
C SER A 112 -4.48 6.09 2.10
N PHE A 113 -5.11 5.53 1.07
CA PHE A 113 -4.41 5.11 -0.15
C PHE A 113 -3.87 6.30 -0.95
N LEU A 114 -4.61 7.41 -1.00
CA LEU A 114 -4.09 8.65 -1.64
C LEU A 114 -2.87 9.19 -0.89
N GLU A 115 -2.90 9.23 0.45
CA GLU A 115 -1.75 9.58 1.27
C GLU A 115 -0.54 8.69 0.96
N SER A 116 -0.75 7.38 0.83
CA SER A 116 0.31 6.43 0.44
C SER A 116 0.88 6.70 -0.96
N MET A 117 0.04 7.11 -1.91
CA MET A 117 0.52 7.48 -3.24
C MET A 117 1.29 8.80 -3.24
N ILE A 118 0.96 9.74 -2.36
CA ILE A 118 1.77 10.95 -2.15
C ILE A 118 3.16 10.56 -1.63
N VAL A 119 3.24 9.70 -0.61
CA VAL A 119 4.53 9.19 -0.09
C VAL A 119 5.33 8.51 -1.21
N THR A 120 4.70 7.67 -2.03
CA THR A 120 5.36 7.00 -3.15
C THR A 120 5.86 8.02 -4.19
N ALA A 121 5.07 9.04 -4.51
CA ALA A 121 5.44 10.10 -5.43
C ALA A 121 6.63 10.94 -4.92
N GLU A 122 6.63 11.29 -3.62
CA GLU A 122 7.73 12.02 -2.98
C GLU A 122 9.04 11.22 -3.03
N LEU A 123 9.00 9.93 -2.70
CA LEU A 123 10.16 9.03 -2.77
C LEU A 123 10.73 8.89 -4.19
N SER A 124 9.89 9.12 -5.21
CA SER A 124 10.25 8.97 -6.63
C SER A 124 10.51 10.30 -7.33
N ASN A 125 10.58 11.41 -6.60
CA ASN A 125 10.68 12.77 -7.18
C ASN A 125 9.58 13.07 -8.21
N TYR A 126 8.39 12.45 -8.06
CA TYR A 126 7.27 12.63 -8.96
C TYR A 126 6.36 13.76 -8.47
N ASN A 127 6.36 14.89 -9.18
CA ASN A 127 5.60 16.06 -8.75
C ASN A 127 4.08 15.84 -8.88
N VAL A 128 3.38 15.84 -7.74
CA VAL A 128 1.91 15.70 -7.62
C VAL A 128 1.23 16.96 -7.10
N ASN A 129 1.88 18.13 -7.18
CA ASN A 129 1.34 19.41 -6.73
C ASN A 129 0.46 20.08 -7.78
N GLY A 130 -0.52 20.86 -7.32
CA GLY A 130 -1.43 21.62 -8.17
C GLY A 130 -2.43 20.75 -8.94
N LEU A 131 -3.13 21.35 -9.91
CA LEU A 131 -4.21 20.67 -10.65
C LEU A 131 -3.68 19.48 -11.49
N LYS A 132 -2.58 19.69 -12.22
CA LYS A 132 -1.91 18.61 -12.98
C LYS A 132 -1.41 17.51 -12.06
N GLY A 133 -0.88 17.88 -10.89
CA GLY A 133 -0.44 16.92 -9.87
C GLY A 133 -1.59 16.07 -9.32
N ALA A 134 -2.76 16.64 -9.14
CA ALA A 134 -3.94 15.89 -8.70
C ALA A 134 -4.36 14.81 -9.73
N VAL A 135 -4.24 15.10 -11.03
CA VAL A 135 -4.47 14.11 -12.11
C VAL A 135 -3.41 13.02 -12.07
N ARG A 136 -2.14 13.38 -11.93
CA ARG A 136 -1.01 12.45 -11.82
C ARG A 136 -1.16 11.51 -10.61
N LEU A 137 -1.57 12.05 -9.46
CA LEU A 137 -1.79 11.26 -8.24
C LEU A 137 -2.89 10.23 -8.43
N LYS A 138 -4.01 10.60 -9.07
CA LYS A 138 -5.09 9.67 -9.40
C LYS A 138 -4.64 8.60 -10.39
N GLY A 139 -3.84 8.99 -11.39
CA GLY A 139 -3.22 8.06 -12.34
C GLY A 139 -2.31 7.05 -11.63
N LEU A 140 -1.45 7.52 -10.73
CA LEU A 140 -0.57 6.66 -9.93
C LEU A 140 -1.37 5.67 -9.07
N MET A 141 -2.44 6.15 -8.44
CA MET A 141 -3.34 5.28 -7.65
C MET A 141 -4.02 4.22 -8.54
N LEU A 142 -4.43 4.57 -9.75
CA LEU A 142 -5.01 3.63 -10.71
C LEU A 142 -3.99 2.56 -11.14
N ILE A 143 -2.76 2.97 -11.48
CA ILE A 143 -1.66 2.05 -11.80
C ILE A 143 -1.42 1.08 -10.64
N TYR A 144 -1.34 1.59 -9.41
CA TYR A 144 -1.18 0.76 -8.23
C TYR A 144 -2.28 -0.30 -8.09
N PHE A 145 -3.56 0.08 -8.24
CA PHE A 145 -4.67 -0.88 -8.11
C PHE A 145 -4.70 -1.90 -9.26
N ILE A 146 -4.47 -1.47 -10.50
CA ILE A 146 -4.41 -2.41 -11.64
C ILE A 146 -3.28 -3.43 -11.41
N THR A 147 -2.11 -2.96 -10.98
CA THR A 147 -0.97 -3.85 -10.67
C THR A 147 -1.25 -4.73 -9.46
N PHE A 148 -1.98 -4.24 -8.44
CA PHE A 148 -2.39 -5.03 -7.28
C PHE A 148 -3.27 -6.23 -7.68
N PHE A 149 -4.14 -6.10 -8.67
CA PHE A 149 -4.91 -7.23 -9.18
C PHE A 149 -4.01 -8.26 -9.86
N GLN A 150 -2.99 -7.85 -10.59
CA GLN A 150 -1.99 -8.77 -11.17
C GLN A 150 -1.18 -9.46 -10.08
N TRP A 151 -0.77 -8.70 -9.04
CA TRP A 151 -0.06 -9.25 -7.89
C TRP A 151 -0.88 -10.33 -7.17
N MET A 152 -2.19 -10.17 -7.04
CA MET A 152 -3.03 -11.21 -6.41
C MET A 152 -3.00 -12.55 -7.15
N ASP A 153 -2.84 -12.53 -8.46
CA ASP A 153 -2.82 -13.71 -9.32
C ASP A 153 -1.38 -14.19 -9.61
N ASP A 154 -0.37 -13.40 -9.25
CA ASP A 154 1.03 -13.75 -9.44
C ASP A 154 1.46 -14.77 -8.38
N LYS A 155 1.87 -15.96 -8.83
CA LYS A 155 2.37 -17.05 -7.97
C LYS A 155 3.86 -17.27 -8.11
N SER A 156 4.54 -16.44 -8.92
CA SER A 156 5.99 -16.52 -9.08
C SER A 156 6.69 -15.97 -7.83
N SER A 157 7.81 -16.56 -7.46
CA SER A 157 8.61 -16.12 -6.29
C SER A 157 9.26 -14.76 -6.51
N SER A 158 9.49 -14.38 -7.76
CA SER A 158 10.12 -13.12 -8.19
C SER A 158 9.12 -12.03 -8.59
N LEU A 159 7.81 -12.26 -8.44
CA LEU A 159 6.75 -11.32 -8.84
C LEU A 159 6.83 -10.89 -10.32
N GLU A 160 7.21 -11.80 -11.23
CA GLU A 160 7.46 -11.51 -12.66
C GLU A 160 6.24 -10.91 -13.37
N LYS A 161 5.04 -11.45 -13.11
CA LYS A 161 3.79 -10.92 -13.69
C LYS A 161 3.47 -9.54 -13.18
N THR A 162 3.69 -9.33 -11.88
CA THR A 162 3.49 -8.04 -11.21
C THR A 162 4.44 -7.00 -11.77
N MET A 163 5.72 -7.34 -11.90
CA MET A 163 6.78 -6.49 -12.45
C MET A 163 6.47 -6.11 -13.90
N THR A 164 6.16 -7.09 -14.74
CA THR A 164 5.80 -6.84 -16.17
C THR A 164 4.56 -5.96 -16.31
N ALA A 165 3.53 -6.20 -15.48
CA ALA A 165 2.32 -5.39 -15.50
C ALA A 165 2.58 -3.95 -15.06
N LEU A 166 3.37 -3.76 -14.01
CA LEU A 166 3.74 -2.43 -13.53
C LEU A 166 4.52 -1.63 -14.56
N ASP A 167 5.54 -2.22 -15.17
CA ASP A 167 6.35 -1.58 -16.21
C ASP A 167 5.46 -1.13 -17.39
N LYS A 168 4.62 -2.04 -17.89
CA LYS A 168 3.67 -1.72 -18.96
C LYS A 168 2.70 -0.59 -18.59
N ASN A 169 2.18 -0.58 -17.36
CA ASN A 169 1.24 0.43 -16.90
C ASN A 169 1.93 1.82 -16.78
N LEU A 170 3.17 1.86 -16.31
CA LEU A 170 3.95 3.09 -16.23
C LEU A 170 4.29 3.61 -17.62
N ASP A 171 4.68 2.75 -18.57
CA ASP A 171 4.91 3.12 -19.97
C ASP A 171 3.68 3.72 -20.63
N GLN A 172 2.52 3.12 -20.42
CA GLN A 172 1.26 3.65 -20.93
C GLN A 172 0.95 5.01 -20.34
N ALA A 173 1.10 5.18 -19.02
CA ALA A 173 0.86 6.45 -18.35
C ALA A 173 1.81 7.56 -18.83
N GLU A 174 3.08 7.24 -19.08
CA GLU A 174 4.04 8.19 -19.66
C GLU A 174 3.62 8.64 -21.05
N LYS A 175 3.20 7.71 -21.91
CA LYS A 175 2.71 8.03 -23.28
C LYS A 175 1.46 8.91 -23.23
N PHE A 176 0.50 8.60 -22.36
CA PHE A 176 -0.69 9.43 -22.14
C PHE A 176 -0.33 10.79 -21.54
N GLY A 177 0.58 10.85 -20.58
CA GLY A 177 1.04 12.10 -19.98
C GLY A 177 1.69 13.04 -21.00
N LYS A 178 2.48 12.53 -21.93
CA LYS A 178 3.07 13.32 -23.03
C LYS A 178 2.03 13.85 -24.02
N LEU A 179 0.85 13.19 -24.12
CA LEU A 179 -0.23 13.61 -25.01
C LEU A 179 -1.17 14.64 -24.38
N PHE A 180 -1.35 14.64 -23.04
CA PHE A 180 -2.41 15.40 -22.37
C PHE A 180 -1.93 16.31 -21.22
N LEU A 181 -0.66 16.28 -20.82
CA LEU A 181 -0.09 17.05 -19.71
C LEU A 181 1.20 17.78 -20.05
#